data_cfa682ce5300e7a9f319f920346cef0a
#
_entry.id   cfa682ce5300e7a9f319f920346cef0a
#
_cell.length_a   1.000
_cell.length_b   1.000
_cell.length_c   1.000
_cell.angle_alpha   90.00
_cell.angle_beta   90.00
_cell.angle_gamma   90.00
#
_symmetry.space_group_name_H-M   'P 1'
#
loop_
_entity.id
_entity.type
_entity.pdbx_description
1 polymer ?
#
loop_
_entity_poly.entity_id
_entity_poly.type
_entity_poly.pdbx_seq_one_letter_code
_entity_poly.pdbx_strand_id
1 'polypeptide(L)'
;FFQAEDGIRDQPRSRGLGDVYKRQTLAGAMAPVTVIGAITQQNAEALAGIVLTQLVRPGVPTVYGGFTSNVDMRTGSPAFGTPEQTKASLITGQLCRRYQIPFRSSNTNASTSVDAQSAYESEMSLWGAVMGHANRIAHGGGWLEGGLVASFEKLIIDVEMMQMMAEFVEPLVVNDDTLAIEAMREVQPGGHYFGTSHTMERYDSAFYSPIVSDWTNFENWKEAGGLDAAQRANAIWKQAINDYEQPPLDPAILEELEEYVERRKRELIGADAVLR
;
A
#
# COMPACT_ATOMS: atom_id res chain seq x y z
N PHE A 1 20.42 7.74 7.52
CA PHE A 1 21.46 6.93 6.86
C PHE A 1 21.42 5.53 7.48
N PHE A 2 20.65 4.63 6.92
CA PHE A 2 20.85 3.21 7.21
C PHE A 2 22.09 2.77 6.45
N GLN A 3 23.14 2.41 7.15
CA GLN A 3 24.28 1.77 6.55
C GLN A 3 23.86 0.39 6.03
N ALA A 4 24.19 0.09 4.78
CA ALA A 4 23.81 -1.17 4.13
C ALA A 4 24.32 -2.43 4.87
N GLU A 5 25.25 -2.27 5.79
CA GLU A 5 25.83 -3.36 6.59
C GLU A 5 24.92 -3.82 7.73
N ASP A 6 24.09 -2.94 8.32
CA ASP A 6 23.19 -3.32 9.41
C ASP A 6 21.96 -4.09 8.90
N GLY A 7 21.49 -3.79 7.68
CA GLY A 7 20.38 -4.52 7.06
C GLY A 7 20.68 -5.97 6.69
N ILE A 8 21.96 -6.34 6.58
CA ILE A 8 22.38 -7.71 6.24
C ILE A 8 22.59 -8.56 7.51
N ARG A 9 22.95 -7.95 8.63
CA ARG A 9 23.24 -8.68 9.89
C ARG A 9 21.99 -9.04 10.67
N ASP A 10 20.93 -8.27 10.62
CA ASP A 10 19.72 -8.43 11.44
C ASP A 10 18.50 -8.97 10.69
N GLN A 11 18.67 -9.51 9.48
CA GLN A 11 17.60 -10.27 8.85
C GLN A 11 17.33 -11.51 9.72
N PRO A 12 16.16 -11.62 10.37
CA PRO A 12 15.81 -12.83 11.08
C PRO A 12 15.95 -13.98 10.08
N ARG A 13 16.60 -15.07 10.48
CA ARG A 13 16.68 -16.29 9.69
C ARG A 13 15.26 -16.81 9.49
N SER A 14 14.51 -16.19 8.58
CA SER A 14 13.18 -16.64 8.22
C SER A 14 13.32 -17.97 7.49
N ARG A 15 13.09 -19.04 8.22
CA ARG A 15 12.99 -20.36 7.64
C ARG A 15 11.74 -20.35 6.75
N GLY A 16 11.90 -20.00 5.47
CA GLY A 16 10.84 -20.17 4.48
C GLY A 16 10.37 -18.94 3.71
N LEU A 17 10.75 -17.71 4.06
CA LEU A 17 10.49 -16.56 3.22
C LEU A 17 11.76 -16.22 2.43
N GLY A 18 11.65 -16.20 1.10
CA GLY A 18 12.72 -15.84 0.21
C GLY A 18 13.12 -14.37 0.37
N ASP A 19 14.30 -14.05 -0.14
CA ASP A 19 14.81 -12.71 -0.10
C ASP A 19 14.03 -11.78 -1.05
N VAL A 20 13.66 -10.59 -0.57
CA VAL A 20 13.07 -9.52 -1.37
C VAL A 20 14.21 -8.63 -1.82
N TYR A 21 14.71 -8.85 -3.05
CA TYR A 21 15.69 -7.94 -3.61
C TYR A 21 15.01 -6.63 -4.03
N LYS A 22 15.21 -5.61 -3.20
CA LYS A 22 14.71 -4.25 -3.43
C LYS A 22 15.87 -3.33 -3.80
N ARG A 23 15.83 -2.76 -4.99
CA ARG A 23 16.71 -1.66 -5.38
C ARG A 23 15.88 -0.40 -5.59
N GLN A 24 16.20 0.64 -4.86
CA GLN A 24 15.63 1.97 -5.05
C GLN A 24 16.44 2.68 -6.13
N THR A 25 15.86 2.83 -7.31
CA THR A 25 16.50 3.45 -8.46
C THR A 25 15.84 4.80 -8.74
N LEU A 26 16.54 5.88 -8.44
CA LEU A 26 16.04 7.25 -8.64
C LEU A 26 16.58 7.78 -9.96
N ALA A 27 15.71 7.90 -10.96
CA ALA A 27 16.04 8.50 -12.24
C ALA A 27 16.47 9.96 -12.05
N GLY A 28 17.58 10.33 -12.65
CA GLY A 28 18.19 11.65 -12.51
C GLY A 28 19.23 11.79 -11.39
N ALA A 29 19.33 10.81 -10.47
CA ALA A 29 20.34 10.81 -9.41
C ALA A 29 21.14 9.51 -9.37
N MET A 30 20.47 8.38 -9.13
CA MET A 30 21.11 7.06 -8.99
C MET A 30 21.03 6.21 -10.25
N ALA A 31 20.34 6.71 -11.28
CA ALA A 31 20.15 6.07 -12.57
C ALA A 31 20.03 7.15 -13.68
N PRO A 32 20.08 6.73 -14.97
CA PRO A 32 19.81 7.64 -16.06
C PRO A 32 18.50 8.41 -15.88
N VAL A 33 18.46 9.66 -16.37
CA VAL A 33 17.30 10.55 -16.22
C VAL A 33 16.03 10.06 -16.95
N THR A 34 16.18 9.11 -17.87
CA THR A 34 15.03 8.53 -18.58
C THR A 34 14.45 7.34 -17.82
N VAL A 35 13.13 7.24 -17.76
CA VAL A 35 12.43 6.14 -17.07
C VAL A 35 12.90 4.77 -17.59
N ILE A 36 13.03 4.62 -18.92
CA ILE A 36 13.49 3.35 -19.51
C ILE A 36 14.93 3.04 -19.11
N GLY A 37 15.82 4.04 -19.10
CA GLY A 37 17.20 3.87 -18.64
C GLY A 37 17.27 3.45 -17.18
N ALA A 38 16.47 4.07 -16.31
CA ALA A 38 16.39 3.73 -14.90
C ALA A 38 15.85 2.30 -14.69
N ILE A 39 14.83 1.89 -15.44
CA ILE A 39 14.29 0.52 -15.38
C ILE A 39 15.30 -0.50 -15.92
N THR A 40 16.04 -0.17 -16.97
CA THR A 40 17.09 -1.05 -17.50
C THR A 40 18.16 -1.33 -16.44
N GLN A 41 18.59 -0.29 -15.73
CA GLN A 41 19.53 -0.43 -14.63
C GLN A 41 18.91 -1.23 -13.46
N GLN A 42 17.68 -0.88 -13.02
CA GLN A 42 16.95 -1.62 -11.99
C GLN A 42 16.88 -3.11 -12.33
N ASN A 43 16.55 -3.43 -13.58
CA ASN A 43 16.42 -4.81 -14.02
C ASN A 43 17.74 -5.57 -13.95
N ALA A 44 18.84 -4.96 -14.41
CA ALA A 44 20.16 -5.57 -14.33
C ALA A 44 20.57 -5.85 -12.88
N GLU A 45 20.38 -4.89 -12.00
CA GLU A 45 20.71 -5.01 -10.57
C GLU A 45 19.83 -6.06 -9.86
N ALA A 46 18.52 -6.06 -10.14
CA ALA A 46 17.60 -7.03 -9.54
C ALA A 46 17.92 -8.46 -10.00
N LEU A 47 18.16 -8.68 -11.28
CA LEU A 47 18.53 -9.99 -11.80
C LEU A 47 19.89 -10.46 -11.26
N ALA A 48 20.86 -9.57 -11.11
CA ALA A 48 22.15 -9.91 -10.49
C ALA A 48 21.96 -10.40 -9.03
N GLY A 49 21.13 -9.71 -8.24
CA GLY A 49 20.82 -10.15 -6.88
C GLY A 49 20.08 -11.48 -6.83
N ILE A 50 19.10 -11.67 -7.70
CA ILE A 50 18.35 -12.94 -7.79
C ILE A 50 19.28 -14.09 -8.20
N VAL A 51 20.15 -13.88 -9.19
CA VAL A 51 21.15 -14.90 -9.60
C VAL A 51 22.06 -15.23 -8.44
N LEU A 52 22.58 -14.24 -7.73
CA LEU A 52 23.44 -14.48 -6.55
C LEU A 52 22.72 -15.32 -5.51
N THR A 53 21.49 -15.02 -5.17
CA THR A 53 20.70 -15.81 -4.19
C THR A 53 20.50 -17.25 -4.64
N GLN A 54 20.24 -17.46 -5.93
CA GLN A 54 20.10 -18.81 -6.52
C GLN A 54 21.42 -19.59 -6.56
N LEU A 55 22.55 -18.90 -6.76
CA LEU A 55 23.88 -19.56 -6.69
C LEU A 55 24.23 -19.98 -5.27
N VAL A 56 23.86 -19.16 -4.27
CA VAL A 56 24.10 -19.48 -2.86
C VAL A 56 23.17 -20.61 -2.38
N ARG A 57 21.91 -20.57 -2.78
CA ARG A 57 20.92 -21.59 -2.43
C ARG A 57 19.92 -21.79 -3.58
N PRO A 58 20.13 -22.79 -4.42
CA PRO A 58 19.22 -23.10 -5.51
C PRO A 58 17.78 -23.35 -5.03
N GLY A 59 16.81 -22.78 -5.73
CA GLY A 59 15.38 -22.94 -5.41
C GLY A 59 14.88 -22.10 -4.23
N VAL A 60 15.69 -21.20 -3.67
CA VAL A 60 15.18 -20.28 -2.66
C VAL A 60 14.12 -19.34 -3.27
N PRO A 61 12.93 -19.21 -2.63
CA PRO A 61 11.91 -18.30 -3.13
C PRO A 61 12.43 -16.86 -3.16
N THR A 62 12.26 -16.17 -4.28
CA THR A 62 12.69 -14.78 -4.47
C THR A 62 11.53 -13.93 -4.99
N VAL A 63 11.54 -12.66 -4.62
CA VAL A 63 10.57 -11.66 -5.08
C VAL A 63 11.32 -10.51 -5.72
N TYR A 64 10.92 -10.13 -6.93
CA TYR A 64 11.48 -8.95 -7.59
C TYR A 64 10.87 -7.68 -6.98
N GLY A 65 11.68 -6.90 -6.28
CA GLY A 65 11.28 -5.63 -5.67
C GLY A 65 11.57 -4.45 -6.60
N GLY A 66 10.56 -3.95 -7.31
CA GLY A 66 10.64 -2.73 -8.12
C GLY A 66 10.31 -1.49 -7.28
N PHE A 67 11.19 -0.50 -7.32
CA PHE A 67 10.98 0.78 -6.64
C PHE A 67 11.66 1.94 -7.38
N THR A 68 11.51 1.96 -8.71
CA THR A 68 12.02 3.06 -9.54
C THR A 68 11.07 4.24 -9.45
N SER A 69 11.62 5.40 -9.13
CA SER A 69 10.99 6.72 -9.20
C SER A 69 12.00 7.71 -9.79
N ASN A 70 11.72 8.99 -9.66
CA ASN A 70 12.61 10.07 -10.12
C ASN A 70 12.96 11.00 -8.96
N VAL A 71 13.91 11.90 -9.20
CA VAL A 71 14.15 13.05 -8.34
C VAL A 71 13.47 14.29 -8.92
N ASP A 72 13.11 15.25 -8.08
CA ASP A 72 12.90 16.62 -8.52
C ASP A 72 14.25 17.22 -8.94
N MET A 73 14.40 17.54 -10.21
CA MET A 73 15.66 18.04 -10.79
C MET A 73 16.07 19.42 -10.28
N ARG A 74 15.20 20.13 -9.55
CA ARG A 74 15.49 21.43 -8.97
C ARG A 74 16.07 21.33 -7.57
N THR A 75 15.53 20.43 -6.77
CA THR A 75 15.90 20.28 -5.35
C THR A 75 16.76 19.05 -5.10
N GLY A 76 16.78 18.07 -6.02
CA GLY A 76 17.42 16.77 -5.82
C GLY A 76 16.64 15.83 -4.90
N SER A 77 15.50 16.25 -4.38
CA SER A 77 14.68 15.43 -3.48
C SER A 77 14.01 14.27 -4.23
N PRO A 78 13.91 13.08 -3.61
CA PRO A 78 13.14 11.99 -4.18
C PRO A 78 11.67 12.38 -4.36
N ALA A 79 11.14 12.15 -5.56
CA ALA A 79 9.73 12.37 -5.88
C ALA A 79 9.01 11.04 -5.99
N PHE A 80 7.91 10.89 -5.25
CA PHE A 80 7.09 9.68 -5.22
C PHE A 80 5.64 10.02 -5.56
N GLY A 81 4.87 9.02 -6.00
CA GLY A 81 3.52 9.24 -6.49
C GLY A 81 3.48 9.96 -7.84
N THR A 82 4.55 9.93 -8.59
CA THR A 82 4.69 10.60 -9.88
C THR A 82 4.23 9.70 -11.04
N PRO A 83 3.87 10.29 -12.20
CA PRO A 83 3.60 9.52 -13.42
C PRO A 83 4.78 8.62 -13.83
N GLU A 84 6.01 9.03 -13.56
CA GLU A 84 7.24 8.28 -13.83
C GLU A 84 7.28 7.01 -13.01
N GLN A 85 6.99 7.10 -11.70
CA GLN A 85 6.90 5.94 -10.80
C GLN A 85 5.80 4.98 -11.22
N THR A 86 4.63 5.49 -11.58
CA THR A 86 3.50 4.69 -12.06
C THR A 86 3.88 3.91 -13.32
N LYS A 87 4.47 4.58 -14.32
CA LYS A 87 4.98 3.93 -15.55
C LYS A 87 6.05 2.88 -15.24
N ALA A 88 6.97 3.20 -14.32
CA ALA A 88 8.03 2.27 -13.91
C ALA A 88 7.46 1.02 -13.26
N SER A 89 6.43 1.16 -12.42
CA SER A 89 5.73 0.04 -11.78
C SER A 89 5.03 -0.87 -12.80
N LEU A 90 4.33 -0.29 -13.77
CA LEU A 90 3.67 -1.02 -14.87
C LEU A 90 4.67 -1.83 -15.70
N ILE A 91 5.79 -1.22 -16.09
CA ILE A 91 6.83 -1.88 -16.90
C ILE A 91 7.53 -2.97 -16.09
N THR A 92 7.82 -2.70 -14.81
CA THR A 92 8.44 -3.69 -13.91
C THR A 92 7.52 -4.91 -13.75
N GLY A 93 6.21 -4.69 -13.59
CA GLY A 93 5.25 -5.78 -13.53
C GLY A 93 5.22 -6.63 -14.81
N GLN A 94 5.38 -6.02 -16.00
CA GLN A 94 5.50 -6.76 -17.26
C GLN A 94 6.77 -7.61 -17.30
N LEU A 95 7.90 -7.07 -16.85
CA LEU A 95 9.16 -7.81 -16.76
C LEU A 95 9.04 -9.00 -15.81
N CYS A 96 8.44 -8.80 -14.64
CA CYS A 96 8.26 -9.85 -13.66
C CYS A 96 7.39 -11.00 -14.20
N ARG A 97 6.29 -10.69 -14.91
CA ARG A 97 5.47 -11.70 -15.58
C ARG A 97 6.23 -12.44 -16.67
N ARG A 98 7.07 -11.75 -17.43
CA ARG A 98 7.96 -12.38 -18.43
C ARG A 98 8.95 -13.35 -17.78
N TYR A 99 9.48 -13.02 -16.60
CA TYR A 99 10.42 -13.87 -15.85
C TYR A 99 9.72 -14.92 -14.99
N GLN A 100 8.41 -14.85 -14.83
CA GLN A 100 7.65 -15.69 -13.91
C GLN A 100 8.13 -15.56 -12.45
N ILE A 101 8.48 -14.34 -12.04
CA ILE A 101 8.94 -14.02 -10.70
C ILE A 101 7.88 -13.13 -10.03
N PRO A 102 7.50 -13.38 -8.76
CA PRO A 102 6.60 -12.51 -8.04
C PRO A 102 7.11 -11.07 -7.97
N PHE A 103 6.19 -10.12 -8.11
CA PHE A 103 6.47 -8.69 -8.12
C PHE A 103 6.04 -8.02 -6.82
N ARG A 104 6.93 -7.21 -6.25
CA ARG A 104 6.65 -6.32 -5.13
C ARG A 104 6.74 -4.88 -5.59
N SER A 105 5.66 -4.13 -5.44
CA SER A 105 5.58 -2.68 -5.61
C SER A 105 5.34 -1.98 -4.28
N SER A 106 5.07 -0.68 -4.30
CA SER A 106 4.85 0.13 -3.09
C SER A 106 3.78 1.18 -3.32
N ASN A 107 3.05 1.53 -2.24
CA ASN A 107 2.37 2.80 -2.10
C ASN A 107 3.34 3.78 -1.44
N THR A 108 3.73 4.83 -2.13
CA THR A 108 4.65 5.84 -1.60
C THR A 108 4.30 7.21 -2.16
N ASN A 109 4.38 8.23 -1.32
CA ASN A 109 4.17 9.62 -1.67
C ASN A 109 5.32 10.49 -1.17
N ALA A 110 5.48 11.67 -1.72
CA ALA A 110 6.48 12.66 -1.30
C ALA A 110 5.91 13.70 -0.34
N SER A 111 4.59 13.81 -0.24
CA SER A 111 3.91 14.78 0.61
C SER A 111 4.34 14.68 2.06
N THR A 112 4.42 15.83 2.74
CA THR A 112 4.79 15.97 4.16
C THR A 112 3.57 16.08 5.07
N SER A 113 2.36 16.19 4.50
CA SER A 113 1.12 16.38 5.24
C SER A 113 -0.01 15.48 4.73
N VAL A 114 -1.02 15.29 5.57
CA VAL A 114 -2.23 14.53 5.21
C VAL A 114 -3.21 15.48 4.51
N ASP A 115 -3.01 15.67 3.22
CA ASP A 115 -3.77 16.60 2.38
C ASP A 115 -4.05 16.00 0.99
N ALA A 116 -4.55 16.83 0.09
CA ALA A 116 -4.85 16.42 -1.28
C ALA A 116 -3.62 15.86 -2.00
N GLN A 117 -2.41 16.43 -1.75
CA GLN A 117 -1.18 15.97 -2.37
C GLN A 117 -0.87 14.52 -1.94
N SER A 118 -0.94 14.24 -0.65
CA SER A 118 -0.66 12.88 -0.16
C SER A 118 -1.66 11.86 -0.70
N ALA A 119 -2.90 12.26 -0.94
CA ALA A 119 -3.93 11.41 -1.51
C ALA A 119 -3.66 11.10 -2.99
N TYR A 120 -3.49 12.12 -3.86
CA TYR A 120 -3.28 11.84 -5.29
C TYR A 120 -1.93 11.18 -5.60
N GLU A 121 -0.88 11.45 -4.82
CA GLU A 121 0.41 10.76 -4.97
C GLU A 121 0.30 9.28 -4.60
N SER A 122 -0.40 8.96 -3.50
CA SER A 122 -0.68 7.57 -3.13
C SER A 122 -1.60 6.88 -4.14
N GLU A 123 -2.62 7.56 -4.64
CA GLU A 123 -3.51 7.05 -5.68
C GLU A 123 -2.72 6.66 -6.95
N MET A 124 -1.83 7.53 -7.42
CA MET A 124 -0.95 7.25 -8.56
C MET A 124 -0.02 6.07 -8.32
N SER A 125 0.52 5.94 -7.11
CA SER A 125 1.38 4.82 -6.72
C SER A 125 0.59 3.49 -6.69
N LEU A 126 -0.61 3.50 -6.13
CA LEU A 126 -1.51 2.34 -6.06
C LEU A 126 -1.94 1.90 -7.45
N TRP A 127 -2.34 2.82 -8.34
CA TRP A 127 -2.64 2.48 -9.73
C TRP A 127 -1.48 1.76 -10.41
N GLY A 128 -0.25 2.27 -10.24
CA GLY A 128 0.94 1.64 -10.76
C GLY A 128 1.17 0.23 -10.23
N ALA A 129 0.92 0.02 -8.94
CA ALA A 129 1.10 -1.27 -8.28
C ALA A 129 0.01 -2.28 -8.69
N VAL A 130 -1.27 -1.89 -8.62
CA VAL A 130 -2.42 -2.75 -8.92
C VAL A 130 -2.43 -3.12 -10.41
N MET A 131 -2.35 -2.14 -11.31
CA MET A 131 -2.35 -2.39 -12.75
C MET A 131 -1.04 -3.01 -13.25
N GLY A 132 0.05 -2.87 -12.50
CA GLY A 132 1.28 -3.63 -12.68
C GLY A 132 1.17 -5.10 -12.26
N HIS A 133 0.07 -5.49 -11.65
CA HIS A 133 -0.18 -6.81 -11.07
C HIS A 133 0.85 -7.18 -10.00
N ALA A 134 1.10 -6.28 -9.06
CA ALA A 134 1.97 -6.56 -7.93
C ALA A 134 1.38 -7.65 -7.04
N ASN A 135 2.17 -8.67 -6.73
CA ASN A 135 1.79 -9.71 -5.77
C ASN A 135 1.84 -9.21 -4.32
N ARG A 136 2.60 -8.14 -4.09
CA ARG A 136 2.71 -7.47 -2.81
C ARG A 136 2.87 -5.97 -3.01
N ILE A 137 2.06 -5.19 -2.32
CA ILE A 137 2.18 -3.74 -2.21
C ILE A 137 2.76 -3.44 -0.83
N ALA A 138 4.03 -3.04 -0.78
CA ALA A 138 4.65 -2.63 0.47
C ALA A 138 4.32 -1.17 0.78
N HIS A 139 4.49 -0.76 2.04
CA HIS A 139 4.14 0.58 2.50
C HIS A 139 2.67 0.93 2.15
N GLY A 140 1.76 -0.05 2.26
CA GLY A 140 0.38 0.07 1.80
C GLY A 140 -0.36 1.26 2.39
N GLY A 141 -0.08 1.62 3.65
CA GLY A 141 -0.76 2.73 4.29
C GLY A 141 0.07 3.48 5.32
N GLY A 142 -0.27 4.75 5.53
CA GLY A 142 0.22 5.59 6.62
C GLY A 142 1.52 6.33 6.37
N TRP A 143 2.21 6.08 5.28
CA TRP A 143 3.53 6.67 5.02
C TRP A 143 3.44 8.06 4.36
N LEU A 144 4.36 8.95 4.78
CA LEU A 144 4.58 10.30 4.27
C LEU A 144 6.09 10.51 4.04
N GLU A 145 6.48 11.58 3.35
CA GLU A 145 7.89 11.96 3.08
C GLU A 145 8.73 10.81 2.50
N GLY A 146 8.20 10.09 1.55
CA GLY A 146 8.93 8.95 0.95
C GLY A 146 9.19 7.80 1.92
N GLY A 147 8.50 7.74 3.06
CA GLY A 147 8.61 6.72 4.09
C GLY A 147 9.44 7.15 5.31
N LEU A 148 9.71 8.44 5.49
CA LEU A 148 10.41 8.96 6.66
C LEU A 148 9.47 9.24 7.83
N VAL A 149 8.20 9.51 7.56
CA VAL A 149 7.16 9.82 8.55
C VAL A 149 5.95 8.92 8.33
N ALA A 150 5.19 8.66 9.38
CA ALA A 150 3.91 7.95 9.34
C ALA A 150 2.83 8.75 10.08
N SER A 151 1.57 8.62 9.64
CA SER A 151 0.39 9.21 10.26
C SER A 151 -0.73 8.17 10.34
N PHE A 152 -1.45 8.17 11.46
CA PHE A 152 -2.64 7.33 11.62
C PHE A 152 -3.80 7.78 10.71
N GLU A 153 -3.98 9.09 10.54
CA GLU A 153 -4.97 9.63 9.60
C GLU A 153 -4.67 9.18 8.17
N LYS A 154 -3.39 9.28 7.77
CA LYS A 154 -2.95 8.80 6.46
C LYS A 154 -3.19 7.31 6.29
N LEU A 155 -2.96 6.50 7.34
CA LEU A 155 -3.24 5.06 7.31
C LEU A 155 -4.72 4.79 6.98
N ILE A 156 -5.65 5.48 7.64
CA ILE A 156 -7.08 5.28 7.41
C ILE A 156 -7.49 5.72 6.00
N ILE A 157 -6.94 6.84 5.50
CA ILE A 157 -7.17 7.32 4.13
C ILE A 157 -6.61 6.32 3.10
N ASP A 158 -5.42 5.78 3.34
CA ASP A 158 -4.83 4.77 2.46
C ASP A 158 -5.64 3.45 2.46
N VAL A 159 -6.20 3.06 3.60
CA VAL A 159 -7.11 1.91 3.68
C VAL A 159 -8.34 2.11 2.81
N GLU A 160 -8.96 3.31 2.85
CA GLU A 160 -10.05 3.67 1.94
C GLU A 160 -9.64 3.49 0.48
N MET A 161 -8.50 4.07 0.06
CA MET A 161 -8.01 3.94 -1.32
C MET A 161 -7.73 2.49 -1.71
N MET A 162 -7.16 1.69 -0.82
CA MET A 162 -6.91 0.27 -1.08
C MET A 162 -8.21 -0.52 -1.23
N GLN A 163 -9.25 -0.19 -0.46
CA GLN A 163 -10.57 -0.81 -0.62
C GLN A 163 -11.23 -0.42 -1.93
N MET A 164 -11.14 0.86 -2.33
CA MET A 164 -11.61 1.31 -3.64
C MET A 164 -10.92 0.55 -4.79
N MET A 165 -9.60 0.32 -4.66
CA MET A 165 -8.85 -0.48 -5.65
C MET A 165 -9.27 -1.95 -5.65
N ALA A 166 -9.54 -2.53 -4.48
CA ALA A 166 -10.01 -3.91 -4.37
C ALA A 166 -11.37 -4.07 -5.06
N GLU A 167 -12.31 -3.17 -4.79
CA GLU A 167 -13.61 -3.16 -5.44
C GLU A 167 -13.50 -2.95 -6.97
N PHE A 168 -12.61 -2.05 -7.39
CA PHE A 168 -12.41 -1.77 -8.82
C PHE A 168 -11.93 -2.99 -9.61
N VAL A 169 -11.13 -3.88 -9.02
CA VAL A 169 -10.61 -5.09 -9.71
C VAL A 169 -11.54 -6.29 -9.63
N GLU A 170 -12.62 -6.21 -8.84
CA GLU A 170 -13.62 -7.27 -8.81
C GLU A 170 -14.34 -7.37 -10.17
N PRO A 171 -14.48 -8.59 -10.72
CA PRO A 171 -15.15 -8.78 -12.00
C PRO A 171 -16.64 -8.47 -11.93
N LEU A 172 -17.15 -7.73 -12.91
CA LEU A 172 -18.59 -7.56 -13.06
C LEU A 172 -19.25 -8.88 -13.45
N VAL A 173 -20.27 -9.29 -12.71
CA VAL A 173 -21.10 -10.43 -13.03
C VAL A 173 -22.13 -10.00 -14.09
N VAL A 174 -22.17 -10.69 -15.21
CA VAL A 174 -23.15 -10.42 -16.30
C VAL A 174 -24.09 -11.62 -16.45
N ASN A 175 -25.33 -11.42 -16.05
CA ASN A 175 -26.41 -12.39 -16.19
C ASN A 175 -27.76 -11.67 -16.33
N ASP A 176 -28.86 -12.39 -16.48
CA ASP A 176 -30.21 -11.80 -16.67
C ASP A 176 -30.61 -10.91 -15.46
N ASP A 177 -30.23 -11.28 -14.26
CA ASP A 177 -30.53 -10.54 -13.04
C ASP A 177 -29.76 -9.21 -12.99
N THR A 178 -28.45 -9.23 -13.28
CA THR A 178 -27.63 -8.01 -13.29
C THR A 178 -27.88 -7.11 -14.49
N LEU A 179 -28.41 -7.66 -15.59
CA LEU A 179 -28.90 -6.87 -16.73
C LEU A 179 -30.19 -6.11 -16.40
N ALA A 180 -30.96 -6.57 -15.43
CA ALA A 180 -32.13 -5.89 -14.85
C ALA A 180 -33.18 -5.45 -15.88
N ILE A 181 -33.37 -6.21 -16.99
CA ILE A 181 -34.29 -5.87 -18.08
C ILE A 181 -35.75 -5.77 -17.58
N GLU A 182 -36.15 -6.65 -16.66
CA GLU A 182 -37.51 -6.62 -16.10
C GLU A 182 -37.74 -5.36 -15.25
N ALA A 183 -36.76 -4.92 -14.46
CA ALA A 183 -36.84 -3.66 -13.73
C ALA A 183 -36.96 -2.44 -14.68
N MET A 184 -36.29 -2.48 -15.84
CA MET A 184 -36.44 -1.46 -16.89
C MET A 184 -37.84 -1.44 -17.48
N ARG A 185 -38.47 -2.60 -17.68
CA ARG A 185 -39.86 -2.71 -18.16
C ARG A 185 -40.88 -2.22 -17.14
N GLU A 186 -40.64 -2.50 -15.86
CA GLU A 186 -41.47 -2.03 -14.74
C GLU A 186 -41.51 -0.51 -14.65
N VAL A 187 -40.33 0.14 -14.73
CA VAL A 187 -40.19 1.61 -14.48
C VAL A 187 -40.70 2.45 -15.61
N GLN A 188 -40.55 2.03 -16.86
CA GLN A 188 -40.88 2.78 -18.06
C GLN A 188 -40.12 4.15 -18.21
N PRO A 189 -40.18 4.79 -19.39
CA PRO A 189 -39.50 6.05 -19.64
C PRO A 189 -39.92 7.18 -18.69
N GLY A 190 -38.96 7.85 -18.09
CA GLY A 190 -39.19 8.99 -17.19
C GLY A 190 -39.47 8.63 -15.73
N GLY A 191 -39.54 7.33 -15.39
CA GLY A 191 -39.68 6.88 -14.02
C GLY A 191 -38.35 6.79 -13.24
N HIS A 192 -38.41 6.30 -12.02
CA HIS A 192 -37.23 6.10 -11.15
C HIS A 192 -37.25 4.69 -10.54
N TYR A 193 -36.07 4.17 -10.23
CA TYR A 193 -35.90 2.77 -9.82
C TYR A 193 -35.97 2.51 -8.31
N PHE A 194 -36.09 3.56 -7.46
CA PHE A 194 -36.03 3.40 -5.99
C PHE A 194 -37.05 2.41 -5.40
N GLY A 195 -38.20 2.24 -6.05
CA GLY A 195 -39.27 1.35 -5.57
C GLY A 195 -39.31 -0.02 -6.23
N THR A 196 -38.40 -0.33 -7.15
CA THR A 196 -38.39 -1.64 -7.80
C THR A 196 -37.87 -2.72 -6.86
N SER A 197 -38.34 -3.96 -7.01
CA SER A 197 -37.82 -5.11 -6.25
C SER A 197 -36.31 -5.26 -6.44
N HIS A 198 -35.83 -5.08 -7.67
CA HIS A 198 -34.41 -5.16 -8.00
C HIS A 198 -33.55 -4.18 -7.16
N THR A 199 -34.01 -2.95 -6.96
CA THR A 199 -33.32 -1.96 -6.10
C THR A 199 -33.45 -2.32 -4.63
N MET A 200 -34.66 -2.68 -4.17
CA MET A 200 -34.92 -2.96 -2.75
C MET A 200 -34.15 -4.16 -2.23
N GLU A 201 -33.84 -5.13 -3.05
CA GLU A 201 -33.04 -6.31 -2.70
C GLU A 201 -31.54 -6.01 -2.60
N ARG A 202 -31.08 -4.86 -3.14
CA ARG A 202 -29.65 -4.55 -3.34
C ARG A 202 -29.23 -3.20 -2.81
N TYR A 203 -30.15 -2.41 -2.25
CA TYR A 203 -29.88 -0.99 -1.93
C TYR A 203 -28.72 -0.78 -0.94
N ASP A 204 -28.46 -1.75 -0.07
CA ASP A 204 -27.40 -1.71 0.94
C ASP A 204 -26.11 -2.43 0.53
N SER A 205 -26.12 -3.16 -0.58
CA SER A 205 -25.00 -3.99 -1.04
C SER A 205 -24.57 -3.75 -2.49
N ALA A 206 -25.34 -2.97 -3.27
CA ALA A 206 -25.08 -2.76 -4.69
C ALA A 206 -23.84 -1.95 -5.00
N PHE A 207 -23.42 -1.09 -4.07
CA PHE A 207 -22.33 -0.14 -4.27
C PHE A 207 -21.34 -0.19 -3.12
N TYR A 208 -20.11 0.18 -3.44
CA TYR A 208 -19.05 0.36 -2.46
C TYR A 208 -19.50 1.28 -1.31
N SER A 209 -19.26 0.83 -0.08
CA SER A 209 -19.52 1.61 1.13
C SER A 209 -18.21 2.20 1.66
N PRO A 210 -18.03 3.53 1.66
CA PRO A 210 -16.79 4.16 2.08
C PRO A 210 -16.59 4.11 3.60
N ILE A 211 -15.31 4.15 4.02
CA ILE A 211 -14.93 4.30 5.43
C ILE A 211 -14.80 5.77 5.80
N VAL A 212 -14.19 6.56 4.92
CA VAL A 212 -13.82 7.96 5.16
C VAL A 212 -14.62 8.92 4.29
N SER A 213 -14.93 8.56 3.03
CA SER A 213 -15.62 9.44 2.10
C SER A 213 -17.02 9.79 2.59
N ASP A 214 -17.43 11.03 2.40
CA ASP A 214 -18.76 11.55 2.74
C ASP A 214 -19.43 12.04 1.46
N TRP A 215 -20.57 11.45 1.10
CA TRP A 215 -21.33 11.76 -0.12
C TRP A 215 -22.62 12.52 0.20
N THR A 216 -22.76 13.01 1.43
CA THR A 216 -23.91 13.82 1.83
C THR A 216 -23.88 15.19 1.13
N ASN A 217 -25.04 15.84 1.02
CA ASN A 217 -25.10 17.20 0.51
C ASN A 217 -24.47 18.21 1.50
N PHE A 218 -24.23 19.42 1.04
CA PHE A 218 -23.51 20.43 1.82
C PHE A 218 -24.19 20.76 3.16
N GLU A 219 -25.52 20.82 3.18
CA GLU A 219 -26.30 21.13 4.38
C GLU A 219 -26.12 20.05 5.45
N ASN A 220 -26.27 18.78 5.06
CA ASN A 220 -26.10 17.64 5.98
C ASN A 220 -24.66 17.50 6.44
N TRP A 221 -23.68 17.66 5.54
CA TRP A 221 -22.26 17.67 5.87
C TRP A 221 -21.94 18.76 6.90
N LYS A 222 -22.48 19.98 6.72
CA LYS A 222 -22.27 21.09 7.63
C LYS A 222 -22.91 20.84 9.00
N GLU A 223 -24.13 20.29 9.04
CA GLU A 223 -24.82 19.92 10.27
C GLU A 223 -24.09 18.80 11.03
N ALA A 224 -23.45 17.87 10.32
CA ALA A 224 -22.61 16.82 10.88
C ALA A 224 -21.25 17.33 11.41
N GLY A 225 -20.97 18.62 11.33
CA GLY A 225 -19.77 19.26 11.85
C GLY A 225 -18.78 19.75 10.79
N GLY A 226 -19.06 19.57 9.50
CA GLY A 226 -18.25 20.09 8.40
C GLY A 226 -16.83 19.53 8.36
N LEU A 227 -16.63 18.27 8.75
CA LEU A 227 -15.31 17.66 8.89
C LEU A 227 -14.69 17.31 7.54
N ASP A 228 -13.39 17.58 7.39
CA ASP A 228 -12.61 17.09 6.26
C ASP A 228 -12.23 15.60 6.44
N ALA A 229 -11.61 15.00 5.39
CA ALA A 229 -11.25 13.58 5.41
C ALA A 229 -10.23 13.23 6.50
N ALA A 230 -9.26 14.09 6.78
CA ALA A 230 -8.26 13.87 7.81
C ALA A 230 -8.88 13.90 9.22
N GLN A 231 -9.83 14.81 9.44
CA GLN A 231 -10.57 14.89 10.70
C GLN A 231 -11.46 13.66 10.93
N ARG A 232 -12.15 13.17 9.88
CA ARG A 232 -12.92 11.91 9.96
C ARG A 232 -12.01 10.72 10.23
N ALA A 233 -10.89 10.62 9.52
CA ALA A 233 -9.89 9.58 9.73
C ALA A 233 -9.32 9.60 11.15
N ASN A 234 -9.11 10.80 11.75
CA ASN A 234 -8.67 10.94 13.13
C ASN A 234 -9.67 10.33 14.13
N ALA A 235 -10.96 10.55 13.94
CA ALA A 235 -11.98 9.92 14.78
C ALA A 235 -11.99 8.40 14.64
N ILE A 236 -11.86 7.89 13.42
CA ILE A 236 -11.87 6.45 13.11
C ILE A 236 -10.72 5.72 13.78
N TRP A 237 -9.47 6.19 13.62
CA TRP A 237 -8.34 5.48 14.22
C TRP A 237 -8.35 5.54 15.75
N LYS A 238 -8.81 6.65 16.34
CA LYS A 238 -8.97 6.74 17.79
C LYS A 238 -10.01 5.76 18.32
N GLN A 239 -11.12 5.64 17.61
CA GLN A 239 -12.15 4.64 17.96
C GLN A 239 -11.58 3.22 17.85
N ALA A 240 -10.88 2.89 16.76
CA ALA A 240 -10.26 1.58 16.58
C ALA A 240 -9.27 1.21 17.70
N ILE A 241 -8.51 2.18 18.22
CA ILE A 241 -7.61 1.95 19.36
C ILE A 241 -8.43 1.73 20.67
N ASN A 242 -9.50 2.50 20.87
CA ASN A 242 -10.34 2.34 22.05
C ASN A 242 -11.07 0.99 22.08
N ASP A 243 -11.46 0.49 20.91
CA ASP A 243 -12.15 -0.79 20.73
C ASP A 243 -11.20 -1.99 20.65
N TYR A 244 -9.89 -1.73 20.68
CA TYR A 244 -8.90 -2.79 20.59
C TYR A 244 -8.93 -3.67 21.84
N GLU A 245 -9.20 -4.93 21.63
CA GLU A 245 -9.05 -5.99 22.63
C GLU A 245 -7.80 -6.82 22.30
N GLN A 246 -6.91 -6.96 23.28
CA GLN A 246 -5.72 -7.78 23.09
C GLN A 246 -6.13 -9.24 22.82
N PRO A 247 -5.66 -9.85 21.71
CA PRO A 247 -5.93 -11.26 21.47
C PRO A 247 -5.48 -12.11 22.65
N PRO A 248 -6.27 -13.11 23.05
CA PRO A 248 -5.92 -13.97 24.17
C PRO A 248 -4.63 -14.73 23.84
N LEU A 249 -3.66 -14.64 24.75
CA LEU A 249 -2.42 -15.41 24.70
C LEU A 249 -2.39 -16.31 25.94
N ASP A 250 -1.86 -17.53 25.77
CA ASP A 250 -1.64 -18.43 26.92
C ASP A 250 -0.77 -17.71 27.96
N PRO A 251 -1.23 -17.61 29.23
CA PRO A 251 -0.50 -16.91 30.28
C PRO A 251 0.95 -17.37 30.45
N ALA A 252 1.23 -18.67 30.27
CA ALA A 252 2.58 -19.22 30.37
C ALA A 252 3.48 -18.70 29.24
N ILE A 253 2.93 -18.56 28.00
CA ILE A 253 3.66 -17.99 26.88
C ILE A 253 3.91 -16.50 27.10
N LEU A 254 2.91 -15.77 27.63
CA LEU A 254 3.08 -14.36 27.93
C LEU A 254 4.17 -14.13 28.98
N GLU A 255 4.20 -14.90 30.07
CA GLU A 255 5.24 -14.83 31.10
C GLU A 255 6.64 -15.12 30.53
N GLU A 256 6.78 -16.16 29.71
CA GLU A 256 8.05 -16.49 29.04
C GLU A 256 8.54 -15.35 28.11
N LEU A 257 7.61 -14.73 27.38
CA LEU A 257 7.93 -13.59 26.51
C LEU A 257 8.34 -12.35 27.32
N GLU A 258 7.66 -12.04 28.40
CA GLU A 258 8.01 -10.92 29.30
C GLU A 258 9.38 -11.13 29.96
N GLU A 259 9.65 -12.33 30.47
CA GLU A 259 10.96 -12.69 31.01
C GLU A 259 12.08 -12.56 29.95
N TYR A 260 11.81 -13.03 28.72
CA TYR A 260 12.75 -12.87 27.62
C TYR A 260 13.05 -11.41 27.31
N VAL A 261 12.00 -10.59 27.19
CA VAL A 261 12.14 -9.13 26.91
C VAL A 261 12.95 -8.44 28.01
N GLU A 262 12.63 -8.69 29.29
CA GLU A 262 13.32 -8.08 30.41
C GLU A 262 14.79 -8.54 30.52
N ARG A 263 15.07 -9.80 30.21
CA ARG A 263 16.43 -10.30 30.13
C ARG A 263 17.21 -9.62 29.01
N ARG A 264 16.61 -9.50 27.81
CA ARG A 264 17.26 -8.84 26.67
C ARG A 264 17.49 -7.36 26.90
N LYS A 265 16.54 -6.66 27.52
CA LYS A 265 16.74 -5.25 27.91
C LYS A 265 17.95 -5.10 28.84
N ARG A 266 18.07 -5.95 29.87
CA ARG A 266 19.21 -5.92 30.79
C ARG A 266 20.52 -6.22 30.09
N GLU A 267 20.56 -7.20 29.21
CA GLU A 267 21.76 -7.55 28.43
C GLU A 267 22.20 -6.39 27.52
N LEU A 268 21.27 -5.74 26.86
CA LEU A 268 21.56 -4.63 25.93
C LEU A 268 21.92 -3.32 26.64
N ILE A 269 21.22 -3.00 27.72
CA ILE A 269 21.47 -1.78 28.50
C ILE A 269 22.75 -1.93 29.32
N GLY A 270 23.05 -3.13 29.87
CA GLY A 270 24.27 -3.42 30.61
C GLY A 270 25.54 -3.54 29.77
N ALA A 271 25.40 -3.61 28.44
CA ALA A 271 26.50 -3.77 27.48
C ALA A 271 26.93 -2.45 26.80
N ASP A 272 26.75 -1.30 27.43
CA ASP A 272 27.09 0.04 26.87
C ASP A 272 26.44 0.36 25.52
N ALA A 273 25.29 -0.24 25.22
CA ALA A 273 24.51 0.10 24.04
C ALA A 273 23.80 1.45 24.27
N VAL A 274 24.55 2.52 24.18
CA VAL A 274 24.00 3.87 24.01
C VAL A 274 23.46 3.94 22.59
N LEU A 275 22.17 3.72 22.45
CA LEU A 275 21.44 4.20 21.29
C LEU A 275 21.46 5.74 21.36
N ARG A 276 22.42 6.35 20.69
CA ARG A 276 22.44 7.78 20.39
C ARG A 276 21.70 8.05 19.10
#